data_deac2abb5103ab41acc6b08beaad08ec
#
_entry.id   deac2abb5103ab41acc6b08beaad08ec
#
_cell.length_a   1.000
_cell.length_b   1.000
_cell.length_c   1.000
_cell.angle_alpha   90.00
_cell.angle_beta   90.00
_cell.angle_gamma   90.00
#
_symmetry.space_group_name_H-M   'P 1'
#
loop_
_entity.id
_entity.type
_entity.pdbx_description
1 polymer ?
#
loop_
_entity_poly.entity_id
_entity_poly.type
_entity_poly.pdbx_seq_one_letter_code
_entity_poly.pdbx_strand_id
1 'polypeptide(L)'
;GEVPVHVVSGPAIVIAGPGVALLSRDGEFAVGLGCRRGTSAKEVEDAVRKALELSGISADEVSVYATTAKKACEPGIVEGVRALRGTLIYLDDEVLARYPPQSPSRAGKVGLAGVAEPAALAASKRKELVMRKTVYGEVTIAIAR
;
A
#
# COMPACT_ATOMS: atom_id res chain seq x y z
N GLY A 1 14.16 22.58 7.72
CA GLY A 1 14.27 22.64 6.29
C GLY A 1 12.96 22.36 5.60
N GLU A 2 12.89 22.69 4.34
CA GLU A 2 11.68 22.43 3.58
C GLU A 2 11.55 20.95 3.24
N VAL A 3 10.34 20.43 3.39
CA VAL A 3 10.03 19.07 2.99
C VAL A 3 9.68 19.10 1.50
N PRO A 4 10.33 18.25 0.69
CA PRO A 4 9.96 18.17 -0.72
C PRO A 4 8.49 17.79 -0.87
N VAL A 5 7.79 18.51 -1.74
CA VAL A 5 6.38 18.26 -2.00
C VAL A 5 6.23 17.89 -3.47
N HIS A 6 5.63 16.73 -3.71
CA HIS A 6 5.32 16.28 -5.06
C HIS A 6 3.83 16.29 -5.24
N VAL A 7 3.37 17.15 -6.14
CA VAL A 7 1.94 17.24 -6.48
C VAL A 7 1.74 16.56 -7.82
N VAL A 8 0.89 15.55 -7.84
CA VAL A 8 0.58 14.80 -9.06
C VAL A 8 -0.93 14.66 -9.20
N SER A 9 -1.39 14.68 -10.43
CA SER A 9 -2.79 14.47 -10.74
C SER A 9 -2.97 13.13 -11.42
N GLY A 10 -4.05 12.44 -11.09
CA GLY A 10 -4.34 11.11 -11.62
C GLY A 10 -3.47 10.03 -10.99
N PRO A 11 -3.45 8.83 -11.57
CA PRO A 11 -2.58 7.76 -11.08
C PRO A 11 -1.13 8.19 -11.15
N ALA A 12 -0.43 8.06 -10.04
CA ALA A 12 0.94 8.51 -9.94
C ALA A 12 1.77 7.54 -9.11
N ILE A 13 3.06 7.49 -9.41
CA ILE A 13 4.02 6.71 -8.65
C ILE A 13 4.94 7.70 -7.95
N VAL A 14 4.96 7.63 -6.62
CA VAL A 14 5.82 8.49 -5.82
C VAL A 14 6.67 7.61 -4.92
N ILE A 15 7.97 7.84 -4.93
CA ILE A 15 8.86 7.19 -3.98
C ILE A 15 8.94 8.08 -2.75
N ALA A 16 8.48 7.56 -1.63
CA ALA A 16 8.45 8.31 -0.38
C ALA A 16 9.47 7.76 0.60
N GLY A 17 10.17 8.66 1.24
CA GLY A 17 11.10 8.36 2.31
C GLY A 17 10.93 9.33 3.46
N PRO A 18 11.79 9.27 4.49
CA PRO A 18 11.72 10.21 5.59
C PRO A 18 11.84 11.65 5.07
N GLY A 19 11.00 12.52 5.53
CA GLY A 19 11.00 13.92 5.13
C GLY A 19 10.20 14.25 3.88
N VAL A 20 9.46 13.30 3.33
CA VAL A 20 8.57 13.56 2.20
C VAL A 20 7.15 13.76 2.73
N ALA A 21 6.53 14.89 2.35
CA ALA A 21 5.13 15.12 2.63
C ALA A 21 4.29 14.52 1.53
N LEU A 22 3.31 13.72 1.90
CA LEU A 22 2.41 13.08 0.96
C LEU A 22 1.17 13.93 0.76
N LEU A 23 0.99 14.43 -0.46
CA LEU A 23 -0.23 15.09 -0.88
C LEU A 23 -1.00 14.11 -1.74
N SER A 24 -1.86 13.35 -1.11
CA SER A 24 -2.71 12.38 -1.80
C SER A 24 -4.09 12.95 -2.02
N ARG A 25 -4.88 12.28 -2.83
CA ARG A 25 -6.28 12.67 -3.00
C ARG A 25 -7.02 12.54 -1.65
N ASP A 26 -8.13 13.23 -1.53
CA ASP A 26 -8.96 13.15 -0.34
C ASP A 26 -9.41 11.71 -0.11
N GLY A 27 -9.26 11.25 1.10
CA GLY A 27 -9.64 9.91 1.48
C GLY A 27 -9.13 9.64 2.88
N GLU A 28 -9.79 8.73 3.57
CA GLU A 28 -9.46 8.41 4.94
C GLU A 28 -8.51 7.23 5.05
N PHE A 29 -8.52 6.33 4.06
CA PHE A 29 -7.85 5.05 4.18
C PHE A 29 -6.60 4.95 3.32
N ALA A 30 -5.60 4.23 3.83
CA ALA A 30 -4.41 3.85 3.10
C ALA A 30 -4.37 2.33 2.97
N VAL A 31 -4.07 1.85 1.77
CA VAL A 31 -3.99 0.42 1.48
C VAL A 31 -2.52 0.03 1.29
N GLY A 32 -2.06 -0.90 2.10
CA GLY A 32 -0.72 -1.47 1.96
C GLY A 32 -0.80 -2.76 1.14
N LEU A 33 0.13 -2.93 0.22
CA LEU A 33 0.14 -4.03 -0.73
C LEU A 33 1.46 -4.79 -0.71
N GLY A 34 1.37 -6.11 -0.80
CA GLY A 34 2.49 -6.96 -1.12
C GLY A 34 2.02 -8.02 -2.10
N CYS A 35 2.88 -8.46 -3.00
CA CYS A 35 2.54 -9.54 -3.91
C CYS A 35 3.79 -10.30 -4.32
N ARG A 36 3.61 -11.51 -4.83
CA ARG A 36 4.71 -12.29 -5.39
C ARG A 36 5.07 -11.75 -6.76
N ARG A 37 6.33 -11.98 -7.13
CA ARG A 37 6.83 -11.60 -8.45
C ARG A 37 5.96 -12.26 -9.53
N GLY A 38 5.62 -11.48 -10.54
CA GLY A 38 4.82 -11.99 -11.67
C GLY A 38 3.33 -12.01 -11.44
N THR A 39 2.84 -11.51 -10.30
CA THR A 39 1.40 -11.37 -10.06
C THR A 39 0.81 -10.39 -11.08
N SER A 40 -0.32 -10.77 -11.69
CA SER A 40 -0.94 -9.95 -12.71
C SER A 40 -1.65 -8.73 -12.14
N ALA A 41 -1.84 -7.72 -13.00
CA ALA A 41 -2.60 -6.53 -12.64
C ALA A 41 -4.02 -6.88 -12.19
N LYS A 42 -4.66 -7.82 -12.89
CA LYS A 42 -6.01 -8.25 -12.54
C LYS A 42 -6.06 -8.90 -11.17
N GLU A 43 -5.08 -9.72 -10.83
CA GLU A 43 -5.02 -10.32 -9.50
C GLU A 43 -4.87 -9.27 -8.40
N VAL A 44 -4.05 -8.24 -8.64
CA VAL A 44 -3.88 -7.14 -7.71
C VAL A 44 -5.18 -6.35 -7.58
N GLU A 45 -5.79 -5.98 -8.69
CA GLU A 45 -7.05 -5.24 -8.70
C GLU A 45 -8.16 -6.01 -7.98
N ASP A 46 -8.33 -7.28 -8.32
CA ASP A 46 -9.38 -8.12 -7.72
C ASP A 46 -9.16 -8.27 -6.21
N ALA A 47 -7.92 -8.45 -5.78
CA ALA A 47 -7.60 -8.57 -4.36
C ALA A 47 -7.96 -7.29 -3.60
N VAL A 48 -7.61 -6.14 -4.15
CA VAL A 48 -7.93 -4.85 -3.53
C VAL A 48 -9.43 -4.65 -3.45
N ARG A 49 -10.15 -4.90 -4.55
CA ARG A 49 -11.61 -4.75 -4.56
C ARG A 49 -12.27 -5.65 -3.53
N LYS A 50 -11.79 -6.88 -3.40
CA LYS A 50 -12.31 -7.81 -2.40
C LYS A 50 -12.05 -7.31 -0.97
N ALA A 51 -10.86 -6.83 -0.71
CA ALA A 51 -10.51 -6.30 0.60
C ALA A 51 -11.37 -5.10 0.97
N LEU A 52 -11.58 -4.18 0.03
CA LEU A 52 -12.41 -3.00 0.24
C LEU A 52 -13.87 -3.41 0.47
N GLU A 53 -14.38 -4.33 -0.33
CA GLU A 53 -15.75 -4.82 -0.17
C GLU A 53 -15.99 -5.43 1.21
N LEU A 54 -15.08 -6.30 1.64
CA LEU A 54 -15.18 -6.95 2.94
C LEU A 54 -15.05 -5.97 4.10
N SER A 55 -14.36 -4.88 3.90
CA SER A 55 -14.16 -3.84 4.91
C SER A 55 -15.23 -2.74 4.87
N GLY A 56 -16.13 -2.79 3.89
CA GLY A 56 -17.17 -1.78 3.73
C GLY A 56 -16.63 -0.43 3.29
N ILE A 57 -15.51 -0.41 2.57
CA ILE A 57 -14.82 0.80 2.13
C ILE A 57 -14.98 0.96 0.63
N SER A 58 -15.33 2.16 0.18
CA SER A 58 -15.36 2.49 -1.23
C SER A 58 -13.95 2.84 -1.72
N ALA A 59 -13.65 2.53 -2.98
CA ALA A 59 -12.37 2.91 -3.58
C ALA A 59 -12.14 4.43 -3.53
N ASP A 60 -13.19 5.23 -3.55
CA ASP A 60 -13.09 6.69 -3.43
C ASP A 60 -12.62 7.15 -2.07
N GLU A 61 -12.73 6.30 -1.06
CA GLU A 61 -12.28 6.60 0.30
C GLU A 61 -10.81 6.27 0.52
N VAL A 62 -10.16 5.64 -0.46
CA VAL A 62 -8.73 5.30 -0.37
C VAL A 62 -7.92 6.48 -0.88
N SER A 63 -7.09 7.05 -0.02
CA SER A 63 -6.23 8.17 -0.40
C SER A 63 -4.98 7.70 -1.13
N VAL A 64 -4.45 6.54 -0.76
CA VAL A 64 -3.16 6.10 -1.29
C VAL A 64 -3.02 4.58 -1.16
N TYR A 65 -2.31 4.01 -2.12
CA TYR A 65 -1.84 2.62 -2.11
C TYR A 65 -0.33 2.65 -1.92
N ALA A 66 0.17 1.81 -1.02
CA ALA A 66 1.58 1.83 -0.66
C ALA A 66 2.19 0.43 -0.71
N THR A 67 3.42 0.34 -1.16
CA THR A 67 4.19 -0.89 -1.18
C THR A 67 5.68 -0.59 -0.94
N THR A 68 6.51 -1.61 -0.92
CA THR A 68 7.95 -1.44 -0.75
C THR A 68 8.61 -0.94 -2.03
N ALA A 69 9.65 -0.13 -1.89
CA ALA A 69 10.46 0.31 -3.01
C ALA A 69 11.10 -0.85 -3.77
N LYS A 70 11.25 -2.01 -3.13
CA LYS A 70 11.73 -3.23 -3.77
C LYS A 70 10.78 -3.74 -4.84
N LYS A 71 9.52 -3.30 -4.83
CA LYS A 71 8.50 -3.66 -5.83
C LYS A 71 8.31 -2.58 -6.90
N ALA A 72 9.22 -1.61 -6.96
CA ALA A 72 9.09 -0.51 -7.92
C ALA A 72 9.02 -0.96 -9.37
N CYS A 73 9.61 -2.11 -9.68
CA CYS A 73 9.61 -2.66 -11.03
C CYS A 73 8.55 -3.75 -11.24
N GLU A 74 7.61 -3.93 -10.29
CA GLU A 74 6.57 -4.96 -10.40
C GLU A 74 5.37 -4.40 -11.16
N PRO A 75 5.21 -4.74 -12.45
CA PRO A 75 4.16 -4.13 -13.27
C PRO A 75 2.75 -4.46 -12.83
N GLY A 76 2.55 -5.61 -12.21
CA GLY A 76 1.22 -5.99 -11.73
C GLY A 76 0.66 -5.04 -10.70
N ILE A 77 1.50 -4.57 -9.77
CA ILE A 77 1.08 -3.59 -8.77
C ILE A 77 0.77 -2.25 -9.43
N VAL A 78 1.66 -1.79 -10.31
CA VAL A 78 1.48 -0.51 -11.00
C VAL A 78 0.19 -0.48 -11.80
N GLU A 79 -0.02 -1.47 -12.63
CA GLU A 79 -1.21 -1.53 -13.49
C GLU A 79 -2.48 -1.82 -12.70
N GLY A 80 -2.39 -2.62 -11.63
CA GLY A 80 -3.54 -2.89 -10.77
C GLY A 80 -4.03 -1.64 -10.07
N VAL A 81 -3.11 -0.86 -9.52
CA VAL A 81 -3.48 0.41 -8.87
C VAL A 81 -3.98 1.42 -9.89
N ARG A 82 -3.39 1.43 -11.09
CA ARG A 82 -3.87 2.30 -12.17
C ARG A 82 -5.32 1.95 -12.55
N ALA A 83 -5.66 0.68 -12.62
CA ALA A 83 -7.03 0.24 -12.92
C ALA A 83 -8.01 0.71 -11.85
N LEU A 84 -7.55 0.86 -10.62
CA LEU A 84 -8.35 1.37 -9.50
C LEU A 84 -8.37 2.91 -9.45
N ARG A 85 -7.68 3.56 -10.36
CA ARG A 85 -7.50 5.02 -10.40
C ARG A 85 -6.89 5.56 -9.12
N GLY A 86 -6.04 4.75 -8.51
CA GLY A 86 -5.39 5.11 -7.26
C GLY A 86 -4.03 5.76 -7.46
N THR A 87 -3.50 6.28 -6.37
CA THR A 87 -2.14 6.79 -6.30
C THR A 87 -1.28 5.74 -5.62
N LEU A 88 -0.19 5.34 -6.25
CA LEU A 88 0.72 4.35 -5.71
C LEU A 88 1.99 5.05 -5.23
N ILE A 89 2.40 4.73 -4.00
CA ILE A 89 3.67 5.19 -3.46
C ILE A 89 4.56 4.01 -3.11
N TYR A 90 5.85 4.22 -3.23
CA TYR A 90 6.86 3.24 -2.82
C TYR A 90 7.56 3.76 -1.57
N LEU A 91 7.64 2.91 -0.57
CA LEU A 91 8.27 3.25 0.72
C LEU A 91 9.58 2.49 0.85
N ASP A 92 10.63 3.19 1.28
CA ASP A 92 11.91 2.53 1.49
C ASP A 92 11.91 1.75 2.81
N ASP A 93 12.93 0.91 2.98
CA ASP A 93 13.04 0.04 4.15
C ASP A 93 13.11 0.82 5.46
N GLU A 94 13.71 1.99 5.44
CA GLU A 94 13.83 2.82 6.63
C GLU A 94 12.47 3.29 7.13
N VAL A 95 11.60 3.71 6.22
CA VAL A 95 10.24 4.13 6.57
C VAL A 95 9.44 2.93 7.07
N LEU A 96 9.52 1.80 6.37
CA LEU A 96 8.78 0.60 6.75
C LEU A 96 9.21 0.08 8.12
N ALA A 97 10.48 0.20 8.45
CA ALA A 97 11.00 -0.28 9.74
C ALA A 97 10.43 0.50 10.93
N ARG A 98 9.90 1.69 10.71
CA ARG A 98 9.26 2.48 11.78
C ARG A 98 7.87 1.97 12.15
N TYR A 99 7.31 1.12 11.33
CA TYR A 99 5.95 0.60 11.51
C TYR A 99 5.97 -0.93 11.43
N PRO A 100 6.49 -1.63 12.46
CA PRO A 100 6.58 -3.08 12.42
C PRO A 100 5.19 -3.71 12.29
N PRO A 101 5.11 -4.90 11.67
CA PRO A 101 3.84 -5.59 11.53
C PRO A 101 3.18 -5.84 12.89
N GLN A 102 1.89 -5.57 12.97
CA GLN A 102 1.12 -5.84 14.19
C GLN A 102 0.61 -7.27 14.24
N SER A 103 0.45 -7.90 13.07
CA SER A 103 0.03 -9.28 12.99
C SER A 103 1.24 -10.21 13.00
N PRO A 104 1.15 -11.40 13.63
CA PRO A 104 2.26 -12.34 13.63
C PRO A 104 2.59 -12.78 12.22
N SER A 105 3.88 -12.80 11.89
CA SER A 105 4.33 -13.40 10.64
C SER A 105 4.65 -14.86 10.90
N ARG A 106 4.46 -15.70 9.87
CA ARG A 106 4.84 -17.11 9.97
C ARG A 106 6.36 -17.19 9.96
N ALA A 107 6.90 -17.89 10.95
CA ALA A 107 8.33 -18.08 11.07
C ALA A 107 8.92 -18.68 9.79
N GLY A 108 10.06 -18.19 9.36
CA GLY A 108 10.79 -18.70 8.21
C GLY A 108 10.28 -18.23 6.86
N LYS A 109 9.21 -17.51 6.78
CA LYS A 109 8.77 -16.92 5.51
C LYS A 109 9.25 -15.49 5.42
N VAL A 110 10.33 -15.33 4.71
CA VAL A 110 10.82 -14.02 4.31
C VAL A 110 9.92 -13.52 3.19
N GLY A 111 9.38 -12.37 3.32
CA GLY A 111 8.77 -11.79 2.19
C GLY A 111 7.61 -10.90 2.47
N LEU A 112 6.69 -10.98 1.58
CA LEU A 112 5.67 -9.98 1.34
C LEU A 112 4.68 -9.82 2.48
N ALA A 113 4.54 -10.85 3.32
CA ALA A 113 3.63 -10.80 4.46
C ALA A 113 3.97 -9.71 5.47
N GLY A 114 5.23 -9.30 5.52
CA GLY A 114 5.68 -8.25 6.43
C GLY A 114 5.59 -6.84 5.89
N VAL A 115 5.16 -6.66 4.63
CA VAL A 115 5.15 -5.34 3.97
C VAL A 115 3.81 -4.63 4.07
N ALA A 116 2.70 -5.38 3.95
CA ALA A 116 1.39 -4.77 3.82
C ALA A 116 0.99 -3.89 5.02
N GLU A 117 1.14 -4.39 6.23
CA GLU A 117 0.79 -3.61 7.43
C GLU A 117 1.71 -2.40 7.63
N PRO A 118 3.04 -2.54 7.57
CA PRO A 118 3.92 -1.39 7.66
C PRO A 118 3.64 -0.34 6.60
N ALA A 119 3.39 -0.75 5.36
CA ALA A 119 3.10 0.17 4.27
C ALA A 119 1.79 0.92 4.51
N ALA A 120 0.74 0.22 4.91
CA ALA A 120 -0.54 0.84 5.21
C ALA A 120 -0.41 1.85 6.35
N LEU A 121 0.26 1.45 7.44
CA LEU A 121 0.45 2.32 8.60
C LEU A 121 1.29 3.54 8.26
N ALA A 122 2.40 3.36 7.55
CA ALA A 122 3.27 4.46 7.17
C ALA A 122 2.55 5.49 6.32
N ALA A 123 1.68 5.05 5.43
CA ALA A 123 0.95 5.91 4.52
C ALA A 123 -0.33 6.50 5.12
N SER A 124 -0.78 5.98 6.26
CA SER A 124 -2.05 6.39 6.86
C SER A 124 -1.90 7.69 7.66
N LYS A 125 -3.04 8.36 7.87
CA LYS A 125 -3.08 9.62 8.61
C LYS A 125 -3.07 9.42 10.12
N ARG A 126 -3.77 8.41 10.60
CA ARG A 126 -3.94 8.15 12.04
C ARG A 126 -3.10 7.00 12.57
N LYS A 127 -2.42 6.27 11.70
CA LYS A 127 -1.58 5.13 12.05
C LYS A 127 -2.34 4.02 12.79
N GLU A 128 -3.58 3.78 12.35
CA GLU A 128 -4.45 2.76 12.91
C GLU A 128 -4.81 1.72 11.86
N LEU A 129 -4.61 0.43 12.15
CA LEU A 129 -5.06 -0.64 11.26
C LEU A 129 -6.58 -0.78 11.32
N VAL A 130 -7.20 -0.79 10.17
CA VAL A 130 -8.63 -1.08 10.00
C VAL A 130 -8.82 -2.54 9.63
N MET A 131 -7.94 -3.04 8.75
CA MET A 131 -7.92 -4.44 8.36
C MET A 131 -6.49 -4.95 8.46
N ARG A 132 -6.29 -6.01 9.23
CA ARG A 132 -5.00 -6.68 9.32
C ARG A 132 -4.64 -7.31 7.98
N LYS A 133 -3.37 -7.62 7.80
CA LYS A 133 -2.92 -8.26 6.57
C LYS A 133 -3.78 -9.48 6.26
N THR A 134 -4.27 -9.54 5.06
CA THR A 134 -5.09 -10.65 4.57
C THR A 134 -4.56 -11.05 3.20
N VAL A 135 -4.47 -12.35 2.98
CA VAL A 135 -3.95 -12.88 1.72
C VAL A 135 -5.10 -13.22 0.79
N TYR A 136 -5.03 -12.70 -0.41
CA TYR A 136 -5.97 -13.00 -1.49
C TYR A 136 -5.15 -13.54 -2.66
N GLY A 137 -5.08 -14.88 -2.77
CA GLY A 137 -4.23 -15.50 -3.78
C GLY A 137 -2.76 -15.17 -3.57
N GLU A 138 -2.16 -14.47 -4.50
CA GLU A 138 -0.75 -14.07 -4.46
C GLU A 138 -0.55 -12.65 -3.90
N VAL A 139 -1.61 -12.02 -3.45
CA VAL A 139 -1.58 -10.62 -3.00
C VAL A 139 -1.92 -10.54 -1.51
N THR A 140 -1.13 -9.77 -0.78
CA THR A 140 -1.40 -9.49 0.64
C THR A 140 -1.81 -8.04 0.77
N ILE A 141 -2.86 -7.78 1.51
CA ILE A 141 -3.44 -6.45 1.67
C ILE A 141 -3.67 -6.15 3.15
N ALA A 142 -3.37 -4.91 3.53
CA ALA A 142 -3.76 -4.35 4.82
C ALA A 142 -4.33 -2.96 4.59
N ILE A 143 -5.23 -2.53 5.46
CA ILE A 143 -5.86 -1.22 5.36
C ILE A 143 -5.68 -0.50 6.69
N ALA A 144 -5.28 0.77 6.62
CA ALA A 144 -5.13 1.63 7.78
C ALA A 144 -5.81 2.97 7.52
N ARG A 145 -6.06 3.72 8.58
CA ARG A 145 -6.59 5.07 8.48
C ARG A 145 -5.82 6.04 9.34
#